data_722578adddd35966de46d2bb371fc25a
#
_entry.id   722578adddd35966de46d2bb371fc25a
#
_cell.length_a   1.000
_cell.length_b   1.000
_cell.length_c   1.000
_cell.angle_alpha   90.00
_cell.angle_beta   90.00
_cell.angle_gamma   90.00
#
_symmetry.space_group_name_H-M   'P 1'
#
loop_
_entity.id
_entity.type
_entity.pdbx_description
1 polymer ?
#
loop_
_entity_poly.entity_id
_entity_poly.type
_entity_poly.pdbx_seq_one_letter_code
_entity_poly.pdbx_strand_id
1 'polypeptide(L)'
;AAAQKMIEDEVICLLSEGPAPFHPRYTAPNYKRLLEQGSAFMDLKPAENLYDATASLLTAYHYAPSGEPVFIGRLDDLLDPYVSRMPEEQALAVLKNFWLLVDRLFPNAFVHADIGPEATLAGRLLLRVDRELKTITNLTLRYDPSVTPVDFALQAVENALQLAKPYFLNHPLMVQDWGDDYI
;
A
#
# COMPACT_ATOMS: atom_id res chain seq x y z
N ALA A 1 -23.64 -14.11 25.32
CA ALA A 1 -23.55 -15.41 26.02
C ALA A 1 -23.77 -16.61 25.10
N ALA A 2 -24.86 -16.70 24.31
CA ALA A 2 -25.12 -17.84 23.44
C ALA A 2 -24.12 -17.96 22.27
N ALA A 3 -23.84 -16.85 21.56
CA ALA A 3 -22.89 -16.84 20.46
C ALA A 3 -21.46 -17.16 20.94
N GLN A 4 -21.06 -16.65 22.11
CA GLN A 4 -19.75 -16.96 22.68
C GLN A 4 -19.60 -18.46 22.97
N LYS A 5 -20.64 -19.09 23.52
CA LYS A 5 -20.62 -20.54 23.75
C LYS A 5 -20.55 -21.32 22.44
N MET A 6 -21.23 -20.89 21.40
CA MET A 6 -21.16 -21.53 20.08
C MET A 6 -19.76 -21.45 19.46
N ILE A 7 -19.00 -20.37 19.72
CA ILE A 7 -17.60 -20.26 19.32
C ILE A 7 -16.72 -21.21 20.13
N GLU A 8 -16.91 -21.26 21.45
CA GLU A 8 -16.19 -22.16 22.36
C GLU A 8 -16.45 -23.65 22.04
N ASP A 9 -17.69 -23.95 21.63
CA ASP A 9 -18.10 -25.30 21.22
C ASP A 9 -17.73 -25.62 19.74
N GLU A 10 -16.99 -24.74 19.06
CA GLU A 10 -16.55 -24.86 17.65
C GLU A 10 -17.71 -25.01 16.64
N VAL A 11 -18.94 -24.62 17.02
CA VAL A 11 -20.12 -24.67 16.14
C VAL A 11 -20.11 -23.55 15.11
N ILE A 12 -19.55 -22.38 15.47
CA ILE A 12 -19.31 -21.26 14.55
C ILE A 12 -17.85 -20.81 14.65
N CYS A 13 -17.31 -20.41 13.52
CA CYS A 13 -15.96 -19.85 13.42
C CYS A 13 -16.04 -18.41 12.97
N LEU A 14 -15.29 -17.52 13.64
CA LEU A 14 -15.08 -16.14 13.20
C LEU A 14 -13.97 -16.13 12.14
N LEU A 15 -14.36 -15.91 10.88
CA LEU A 15 -13.42 -16.02 9.76
C LEU A 15 -12.47 -14.82 9.63
N SER A 16 -12.87 -13.63 10.11
CA SER A 16 -12.12 -12.41 9.85
C SER A 16 -11.42 -11.80 11.07
N GLU A 17 -11.91 -12.08 12.26
CA GLU A 17 -11.42 -11.43 13.48
C GLU A 17 -10.92 -12.40 14.55
N GLY A 18 -10.95 -13.70 14.25
CA GLY A 18 -10.56 -14.75 15.18
C GLY A 18 -11.34 -14.72 16.49
N PRO A 19 -11.01 -15.61 17.44
CA PRO A 19 -11.67 -15.67 18.74
C PRO A 19 -11.21 -14.55 19.70
N ALA A 20 -10.14 -13.82 19.37
CA ALA A 20 -9.62 -12.75 20.21
C ALA A 20 -10.14 -11.38 19.75
N PRO A 21 -10.53 -10.49 20.69
CA PRO A 21 -10.96 -9.14 20.35
C PRO A 21 -9.84 -8.25 19.78
N PHE A 22 -8.64 -8.76 19.68
CA PHE A 22 -7.43 -8.05 19.25
C PHE A 22 -6.74 -8.67 18.04
N HIS A 23 -7.47 -9.42 17.22
CA HIS A 23 -6.91 -9.92 15.97
C HIS A 23 -6.64 -8.71 15.04
N PRO A 24 -5.39 -8.47 14.65
CA PRO A 24 -5.07 -7.35 13.77
C PRO A 24 -5.72 -7.58 12.41
N ARG A 25 -6.43 -6.58 11.93
CA ARG A 25 -7.10 -6.63 10.62
C ARG A 25 -6.14 -6.38 9.46
N TYR A 26 -5.04 -5.67 9.75
CA TYR A 26 -3.99 -5.35 8.80
C TYR A 26 -2.62 -5.50 9.45
N THR A 27 -1.67 -5.94 8.68
CA THR A 27 -0.25 -5.83 9.02
C THR A 27 0.30 -4.58 8.33
N ALA A 28 0.80 -3.65 9.13
CA ALA A 28 1.42 -2.41 8.66
C ALA A 28 2.86 -2.30 9.18
N PRO A 29 3.84 -2.93 8.52
CA PRO A 29 5.24 -2.81 8.91
C PRO A 29 5.76 -1.38 8.74
N ASN A 30 6.78 -1.01 9.51
CA ASN A 30 7.45 0.28 9.32
C ASN A 30 8.39 0.20 8.10
N TYR A 31 7.82 0.37 6.92
CA TYR A 31 8.55 0.31 5.66
C TYR A 31 9.57 1.43 5.50
N LYS A 32 9.30 2.62 6.02
CA LYS A 32 10.26 3.73 6.01
C LYS A 32 11.55 3.32 6.73
N ARG A 33 11.41 2.77 7.94
CA ARG A 33 12.55 2.27 8.69
C ARG A 33 13.27 1.14 7.95
N LEU A 34 12.53 0.24 7.31
CA LEU A 34 13.10 -0.84 6.51
C LEU A 34 13.96 -0.28 5.38
N LEU A 35 13.46 0.69 4.61
CA LEU A 35 14.21 1.27 3.50
C LEU A 35 15.43 2.07 3.97
N GLU A 36 15.32 2.78 5.10
CA GLU A 36 16.40 3.61 5.64
C GLU A 36 17.49 2.81 6.38
N GLN A 37 17.13 1.72 7.03
CA GLN A 37 18.04 1.00 7.96
C GLN A 37 18.30 -0.46 7.55
N GLY A 38 17.50 -0.99 6.61
CA GLY A 38 17.54 -2.40 6.27
C GLY A 38 16.91 -3.29 7.35
N SER A 39 17.17 -4.58 7.26
CA SER A 39 16.71 -5.59 8.22
C SER A 39 17.71 -6.73 8.33
N ALA A 40 18.30 -6.92 9.51
CA ALA A 40 19.18 -8.07 9.77
C ALA A 40 18.41 -9.41 9.70
N PHE A 41 17.14 -9.40 10.07
CA PHE A 41 16.29 -10.60 10.01
C PHE A 41 16.06 -11.09 8.56
N MET A 42 15.91 -10.15 7.62
CA MET A 42 15.67 -10.44 6.20
C MET A 42 16.95 -10.37 5.36
N ASP A 43 18.10 -10.13 5.98
CA ASP A 43 19.38 -9.89 5.30
C ASP A 43 19.30 -8.77 4.25
N LEU A 44 18.58 -7.69 4.59
CA LEU A 44 18.40 -6.53 3.74
C LEU A 44 19.27 -5.37 4.22
N LYS A 45 19.97 -4.74 3.30
CA LYS A 45 20.69 -3.48 3.52
C LYS A 45 19.75 -2.28 3.35
N PRO A 46 20.12 -1.10 3.85
CA PRO A 46 19.45 0.15 3.49
C PRO A 46 19.35 0.29 1.96
N ALA A 47 18.22 0.77 1.48
CA ALA A 47 18.00 0.97 0.06
C ALA A 47 18.78 2.18 -0.46
N GLU A 48 19.61 1.99 -1.48
CA GLU A 48 20.40 3.05 -2.10
C GLU A 48 19.72 3.65 -3.34
N ASN A 49 18.87 2.86 -4.00
CA ASN A 49 18.19 3.21 -5.24
C ASN A 49 16.80 2.57 -5.32
N LEU A 50 16.06 2.87 -6.40
CA LEU A 50 14.69 2.38 -6.57
C LEU A 50 14.61 0.84 -6.72
N TYR A 51 15.63 0.20 -7.28
CA TYR A 51 15.66 -1.27 -7.37
C TYR A 51 15.76 -1.90 -5.98
N ASP A 52 16.65 -1.36 -5.13
CA ASP A 52 16.80 -1.84 -3.76
C ASP A 52 15.53 -1.60 -2.95
N ALA A 53 14.93 -0.40 -3.09
CA ALA A 53 13.69 -0.06 -2.39
C ALA A 53 12.54 -1.01 -2.76
N THR A 54 12.31 -1.24 -4.04
CA THR A 54 11.25 -2.14 -4.51
C THR A 54 11.51 -3.60 -4.14
N ALA A 55 12.76 -4.06 -4.22
CA ALA A 55 13.15 -5.41 -3.79
C ALA A 55 12.95 -5.60 -2.28
N SER A 56 13.31 -4.61 -1.46
CA SER A 56 13.10 -4.65 -0.02
C SER A 56 11.63 -4.71 0.35
N LEU A 57 10.78 -3.92 -0.32
CA LEU A 57 9.33 -3.97 -0.11
C LEU A 57 8.75 -5.34 -0.50
N LEU A 58 9.13 -5.91 -1.65
CA LEU A 58 8.69 -7.24 -2.07
C LEU A 58 9.15 -8.33 -1.09
N THR A 59 10.37 -8.23 -0.56
CA THR A 59 10.89 -9.17 0.42
C THR A 59 10.10 -9.08 1.73
N ALA A 60 9.88 -7.88 2.25
CA ALA A 60 9.07 -7.67 3.44
C ALA A 60 7.65 -8.21 3.27
N TYR A 61 7.11 -8.06 2.08
CA TYR A 61 5.83 -8.59 1.68
C TYR A 61 5.76 -10.12 1.75
N HIS A 62 6.83 -10.77 1.29
CA HIS A 62 6.95 -12.24 1.35
C HIS A 62 6.94 -12.77 2.78
N TYR A 63 7.46 -11.99 3.74
CA TYR A 63 7.47 -12.35 5.16
C TYR A 63 6.19 -11.95 5.91
N ALA A 64 5.25 -11.26 5.26
CA ALA A 64 3.97 -10.96 5.88
C ALA A 64 3.16 -12.24 6.12
N PRO A 65 2.39 -12.32 7.21
CA PRO A 65 1.56 -13.49 7.48
C PRO A 65 0.60 -13.77 6.34
N SER A 66 0.52 -15.02 5.93
CA SER A 66 -0.44 -15.44 4.90
C SER A 66 -1.87 -15.30 5.40
N GLY A 67 -2.74 -14.68 4.59
CA GLY A 67 -4.16 -14.53 4.91
C GLY A 67 -4.52 -13.21 5.60
N GLU A 68 -3.55 -12.37 5.95
CA GLU A 68 -3.81 -11.02 6.44
C GLU A 68 -3.51 -9.97 5.36
N PRO A 69 -4.37 -8.96 5.21
CA PRO A 69 -4.09 -7.82 4.35
C PRO A 69 -2.84 -7.08 4.81
N VAL A 70 -2.01 -6.67 3.86
CA VAL A 70 -0.83 -5.85 4.14
C VAL A 70 -1.07 -4.44 3.66
N PHE A 71 -0.86 -3.49 4.57
CA PHE A 71 -0.95 -2.07 4.27
C PHE A 71 0.45 -1.49 4.12
N ILE A 72 0.76 -0.97 2.94
CA ILE A 72 2.09 -0.38 2.66
C ILE A 72 2.16 1.08 3.16
N GLY A 73 1.01 1.71 3.37
CA GLY A 73 0.95 3.12 3.68
C GLY A 73 1.10 3.99 2.45
N ARG A 74 1.69 5.17 2.61
CA ARG A 74 1.94 6.14 1.52
C ARG A 74 3.10 5.65 0.65
N LEU A 75 2.78 4.77 -0.29
CA LEU A 75 3.76 4.14 -1.18
C LEU A 75 4.51 5.16 -2.03
N ASP A 76 3.84 6.21 -2.44
CA ASP A 76 4.44 7.29 -3.19
C ASP A 76 5.52 8.03 -2.40
N ASP A 77 5.27 8.36 -1.15
CA ASP A 77 6.26 8.99 -0.26
C ASP A 77 7.46 8.08 0.01
N LEU A 78 7.22 6.79 0.16
CA LEU A 78 8.29 5.81 0.38
C LEU A 78 9.23 5.72 -0.82
N LEU A 79 8.69 5.81 -2.04
CA LEU A 79 9.43 5.59 -3.27
C LEU A 79 9.92 6.87 -3.95
N ASP A 80 9.29 8.03 -3.72
CA ASP A 80 9.64 9.28 -4.38
C ASP A 80 11.11 9.71 -4.21
N PRO A 81 11.75 9.54 -3.03
CA PRO A 81 13.17 9.84 -2.87
C PRO A 81 14.10 9.07 -3.81
N TYR A 82 13.68 7.88 -4.26
CA TYR A 82 14.43 7.02 -5.17
C TYR A 82 14.04 7.25 -6.63
N VAL A 83 12.75 7.47 -6.88
CA VAL A 83 12.21 7.80 -8.21
C VAL A 83 12.83 9.08 -8.73
N SER A 84 12.93 10.12 -7.90
CA SER A 84 13.45 11.44 -8.29
C SER A 84 14.95 11.44 -8.66
N ARG A 85 15.67 10.34 -8.39
CA ARG A 85 17.11 10.20 -8.66
C ARG A 85 17.43 9.48 -9.95
N MET A 86 16.42 9.05 -10.71
CA MET A 86 16.62 8.33 -11.96
C MET A 86 15.79 8.91 -13.11
N PRO A 87 16.13 8.63 -14.37
CA PRO A 87 15.30 9.01 -15.50
C PRO A 87 13.89 8.45 -15.39
N GLU A 88 12.87 9.25 -15.69
CA GLU A 88 11.46 8.89 -15.53
C GLU A 88 11.09 7.58 -16.21
N GLU A 89 11.57 7.35 -17.44
CA GLU A 89 11.31 6.12 -18.18
C GLU A 89 11.86 4.87 -17.47
N GLN A 90 13.01 4.99 -16.82
CA GLN A 90 13.57 3.89 -16.03
C GLN A 90 12.77 3.68 -14.74
N ALA A 91 12.41 4.77 -14.05
CA ALA A 91 11.56 4.70 -12.86
C ALA A 91 10.22 4.05 -13.17
N LEU A 92 9.60 4.44 -14.28
CA LEU A 92 8.35 3.83 -14.75
C LEU A 92 8.49 2.32 -14.98
N ALA A 93 9.58 1.90 -15.63
CA ALA A 93 9.83 0.47 -15.89
C ALA A 93 10.01 -0.32 -14.58
N VAL A 94 10.75 0.23 -13.60
CA VAL A 94 10.95 -0.40 -12.29
C VAL A 94 9.64 -0.48 -11.52
N LEU A 95 8.89 0.62 -11.45
CA LEU A 95 7.58 0.65 -10.77
C LEU A 95 6.58 -0.30 -11.43
N LYS A 96 6.59 -0.39 -12.76
CA LYS A 96 5.75 -1.33 -13.49
C LYS A 96 6.05 -2.78 -13.13
N ASN A 97 7.33 -3.14 -13.08
CA ASN A 97 7.75 -4.47 -12.67
C ASN A 97 7.37 -4.74 -11.20
N PHE A 98 7.65 -3.79 -10.30
CA PHE A 98 7.29 -3.90 -8.89
C PHE A 98 5.78 -4.12 -8.70
N TRP A 99 4.95 -3.27 -9.31
CA TRP A 99 3.50 -3.34 -9.15
C TRP A 99 2.90 -4.62 -9.74
N LEU A 100 3.47 -5.08 -10.86
CA LEU A 100 3.11 -6.37 -11.45
C LEU A 100 3.45 -7.54 -10.51
N LEU A 101 4.61 -7.52 -9.87
CA LEU A 101 5.01 -8.56 -8.92
C LEU A 101 4.15 -8.53 -7.66
N VAL A 102 3.82 -7.36 -7.13
CA VAL A 102 2.86 -7.21 -6.03
C VAL A 102 1.52 -7.86 -6.37
N ASP A 103 1.04 -7.67 -7.59
CA ASP A 103 -0.24 -8.23 -8.05
C ASP A 103 -0.21 -9.74 -8.29
N ARG A 104 0.93 -10.29 -8.71
CA ARG A 104 1.01 -11.66 -9.23
C ARG A 104 1.66 -12.67 -8.30
N LEU A 105 2.60 -12.24 -7.46
CA LEU A 105 3.32 -13.16 -6.57
C LEU A 105 2.57 -13.51 -5.29
N PHE A 106 1.60 -12.70 -4.89
CA PHE A 106 0.92 -12.81 -3.61
C PHE A 106 -0.60 -12.96 -3.76
N PRO A 107 -1.08 -14.02 -4.41
CA PRO A 107 -2.49 -14.16 -4.76
C PRO A 107 -3.44 -14.21 -3.53
N ASN A 108 -2.90 -14.47 -2.35
CA ASN A 108 -3.65 -14.54 -1.10
C ASN A 108 -3.43 -13.33 -0.19
N ALA A 109 -2.59 -12.38 -0.59
CA ALA A 109 -2.31 -11.18 0.19
C ALA A 109 -3.04 -9.99 -0.43
N PHE A 110 -4.04 -9.48 0.27
CA PHE A 110 -4.63 -8.20 -0.07
C PHE A 110 -3.63 -7.11 0.23
N VAL A 111 -3.20 -6.40 -0.82
CA VAL A 111 -2.33 -5.25 -0.69
C VAL A 111 -3.14 -3.99 -0.77
N HIS A 112 -2.92 -3.13 0.20
CA HIS A 112 -3.40 -1.76 0.19
C HIS A 112 -2.21 -0.81 0.18
N ALA A 113 -2.20 0.10 -0.76
CA ALA A 113 -1.26 1.20 -0.81
C ALA A 113 -2.00 2.52 -0.98
N ASP A 114 -1.49 3.55 -0.34
CA ASP A 114 -2.00 4.90 -0.49
C ASP A 114 -1.02 5.75 -1.30
N ILE A 115 -1.54 6.78 -1.94
CA ILE A 115 -0.80 7.86 -2.58
C ILE A 115 -1.40 9.21 -2.17
N GLY A 116 -0.63 10.27 -2.27
CA GLY A 116 -1.08 11.62 -1.94
C GLY A 116 -1.07 11.92 -0.42
N PRO A 117 -1.56 13.10 0.01
CA PRO A 117 -2.29 14.09 -0.79
C PRO A 117 -1.45 14.91 -1.78
N GLU A 118 -0.15 15.02 -1.58
CA GLU A 118 0.76 15.71 -2.49
C GLU A 118 0.94 14.91 -3.79
N ALA A 119 1.13 15.61 -4.90
CA ALA A 119 1.37 14.99 -6.18
C ALA A 119 2.87 14.71 -6.38
N THR A 120 3.37 13.65 -5.77
CA THR A 120 4.74 13.19 -5.96
C THR A 120 4.95 12.63 -7.37
N LEU A 121 6.19 12.59 -7.87
CA LEU A 121 6.48 11.93 -9.14
C LEU A 121 6.14 10.43 -9.06
N ALA A 122 6.49 9.78 -7.95
CA ALA A 122 6.15 8.38 -7.72
C ALA A 122 4.64 8.13 -7.77
N GLY A 123 3.81 8.99 -7.14
CA GLY A 123 2.36 8.90 -7.16
C GLY A 123 1.77 9.00 -8.57
N ARG A 124 2.26 9.94 -9.38
CA ARG A 124 1.86 10.09 -10.79
C ARG A 124 2.21 8.86 -11.62
N LEU A 125 3.42 8.33 -11.44
CA LEU A 125 3.87 7.13 -12.14
C LEU A 125 3.11 5.88 -11.68
N LEU A 126 2.78 5.75 -10.41
CA LEU A 126 1.97 4.65 -9.89
C LEU A 126 0.56 4.64 -10.49
N LEU A 127 -0.09 5.79 -10.61
CA LEU A 127 -1.38 5.90 -11.31
C LEU A 127 -1.27 5.47 -12.78
N ARG A 128 -0.20 5.87 -13.47
CA ARG A 128 0.07 5.47 -14.85
C ARG A 128 0.28 3.97 -14.96
N VAL A 129 1.11 3.40 -14.09
CA VAL A 129 1.40 1.97 -14.03
C VAL A 129 0.13 1.16 -13.78
N ASP A 130 -0.68 1.57 -12.82
CA ASP A 130 -1.91 0.87 -12.47
C ASP A 130 -2.91 0.86 -13.63
N ARG A 131 -3.03 1.98 -14.36
CA ARG A 131 -3.84 2.10 -15.58
C ARG A 131 -3.38 1.13 -16.69
N GLU A 132 -2.06 1.01 -16.89
CA GLU A 132 -1.49 0.15 -17.93
C GLU A 132 -1.62 -1.34 -17.58
N LEU A 133 -1.40 -1.71 -16.33
CA LEU A 133 -1.39 -3.10 -15.88
C LEU A 133 -2.77 -3.65 -15.51
N LYS A 134 -3.71 -2.76 -15.14
CA LYS A 134 -5.06 -3.12 -14.67
C LYS A 134 -5.01 -4.17 -13.54
N THR A 135 -4.17 -3.91 -12.54
CA THR A 135 -3.97 -4.81 -11.40
C THR A 135 -5.22 -4.91 -10.53
N ILE A 136 -5.30 -5.93 -9.68
CA ILE A 136 -6.35 -6.04 -8.64
C ILE A 136 -5.93 -5.43 -7.31
N THR A 137 -4.64 -5.10 -7.16
CA THR A 137 -4.09 -4.45 -5.96
C THR A 137 -4.83 -3.17 -5.64
N ASN A 138 -5.20 -2.97 -4.38
CA ASN A 138 -5.93 -1.78 -3.95
C ASN A 138 -5.01 -0.55 -3.88
N LEU A 139 -5.47 0.53 -4.47
CA LEU A 139 -4.82 1.83 -4.42
C LEU A 139 -5.82 2.87 -3.92
N THR A 140 -5.40 3.73 -3.01
CA THR A 140 -6.22 4.81 -2.44
C THR A 140 -5.52 6.16 -2.66
N LEU A 141 -6.25 7.16 -3.12
CA LEU A 141 -5.81 8.55 -3.08
C LEU A 141 -6.27 9.18 -1.76
N ARG A 142 -5.35 9.61 -0.93
CA ARG A 142 -5.59 10.51 0.20
C ARG A 142 -5.85 11.91 -0.36
N TYR A 143 -7.12 12.25 -0.52
CA TYR A 143 -7.50 13.52 -1.14
C TYR A 143 -7.68 14.62 -0.10
N ASP A 144 -6.98 15.74 -0.33
CA ASP A 144 -7.14 16.99 0.41
C ASP A 144 -7.33 18.15 -0.59
N PRO A 145 -8.51 18.79 -0.61
CA PRO A 145 -8.78 19.86 -1.55
C PRO A 145 -7.86 21.10 -1.42
N SER A 146 -7.17 21.24 -0.28
CA SER A 146 -6.22 22.32 -0.04
C SER A 146 -4.79 22.02 -0.47
N VAL A 147 -4.47 20.73 -0.66
CA VAL A 147 -3.10 20.24 -0.95
C VAL A 147 -3.02 19.55 -2.30
N THR A 148 -4.00 18.69 -2.61
CA THR A 148 -3.97 17.84 -3.81
C THR A 148 -4.16 18.67 -5.07
N PRO A 149 -3.17 18.74 -5.99
CA PRO A 149 -3.31 19.43 -7.26
C PRO A 149 -4.44 18.87 -8.12
N VAL A 150 -5.19 19.74 -8.76
CA VAL A 150 -6.36 19.37 -9.56
C VAL A 150 -6.03 18.37 -10.67
N ASP A 151 -4.91 18.55 -11.36
CA ASP A 151 -4.46 17.68 -12.44
C ASP A 151 -4.14 16.26 -11.93
N PHE A 152 -3.57 16.14 -10.73
CA PHE A 152 -3.32 14.83 -10.09
C PHE A 152 -4.63 14.16 -9.65
N ALA A 153 -5.55 14.93 -9.07
CA ALA A 153 -6.88 14.43 -8.74
C ALA A 153 -7.64 13.95 -10.00
N LEU A 154 -7.58 14.70 -11.10
CA LEU A 154 -8.18 14.31 -12.37
C LEU A 154 -7.56 13.03 -12.94
N GLN A 155 -6.24 12.87 -12.87
CA GLN A 155 -5.58 11.63 -13.28
C GLN A 155 -6.10 10.42 -12.47
N ALA A 156 -6.30 10.59 -11.17
CA ALA A 156 -6.88 9.55 -10.31
C ALA A 156 -8.35 9.27 -10.66
N VAL A 157 -9.16 10.29 -10.93
CA VAL A 157 -10.56 10.14 -11.38
C VAL A 157 -10.63 9.38 -12.70
N GLU A 158 -9.79 9.71 -13.68
CA GLU A 158 -9.73 8.98 -14.96
C GLU A 158 -9.40 7.49 -14.75
N ASN A 159 -8.48 7.17 -13.81
CA ASN A 159 -8.21 5.79 -13.45
C ASN A 159 -9.43 5.13 -12.81
N ALA A 160 -10.09 5.81 -11.87
CA ALA A 160 -11.25 5.28 -11.18
C ALA A 160 -12.42 4.97 -12.12
N LEU A 161 -12.63 5.80 -13.15
CA LEU A 161 -13.64 5.55 -14.17
C LEU A 161 -13.35 4.32 -15.05
N GLN A 162 -12.08 3.94 -15.20
CA GLN A 162 -11.67 2.81 -16.03
C GLN A 162 -11.48 1.51 -15.24
N LEU A 163 -11.02 1.62 -13.98
CA LEU A 163 -10.53 0.49 -13.18
C LEU A 163 -11.32 0.29 -11.88
N ALA A 164 -12.30 1.16 -11.56
CA ALA A 164 -12.96 1.28 -10.26
C ALA A 164 -11.99 1.58 -9.10
N LYS A 165 -10.81 2.12 -9.39
CA LYS A 165 -9.78 2.57 -8.43
C LYS A 165 -8.87 3.63 -9.05
N PRO A 166 -8.14 4.46 -8.28
CA PRO A 166 -8.02 4.40 -6.81
C PRO A 166 -9.32 4.76 -6.09
N TYR A 167 -9.44 4.30 -4.85
CA TYR A 167 -10.44 4.82 -3.92
C TYR A 167 -10.04 6.23 -3.47
N PHE A 168 -11.04 7.02 -3.05
CA PHE A 168 -10.78 8.37 -2.55
C PHE A 168 -11.05 8.43 -1.06
N LEU A 169 -10.10 8.91 -0.31
CA LEU A 169 -10.18 9.07 1.12
C LEU A 169 -10.11 10.55 1.48
N ASN A 170 -11.02 11.02 2.32
CA ASN A 170 -11.00 12.40 2.82
C ASN A 170 -9.87 12.56 3.83
N HIS A 171 -8.69 12.98 3.36
CA HIS A 171 -7.49 13.09 4.19
C HIS A 171 -7.67 14.01 5.42
N PRO A 172 -8.19 15.26 5.29
CA PRO A 172 -8.39 16.13 6.45
C PRO A 172 -9.26 15.52 7.55
N LEU A 173 -10.32 14.83 7.16
CA LEU A 173 -11.23 14.18 8.12
C LEU A 173 -10.54 13.02 8.84
N MET A 174 -9.79 12.21 8.09
CA MET A 174 -9.06 11.08 8.69
C MET A 174 -7.97 11.55 9.65
N VAL A 175 -7.24 12.61 9.30
CA VAL A 175 -6.25 13.22 10.19
C VAL A 175 -6.90 13.78 11.45
N GLN A 176 -8.05 14.42 11.31
CA GLN A 176 -8.81 14.92 12.46
C GLN A 176 -9.21 13.81 13.43
N ASP A 177 -9.67 12.67 12.91
CA ASP A 177 -10.23 11.59 13.72
C ASP A 177 -9.16 10.63 14.26
N TRP A 178 -8.06 10.41 13.51
CA TRP A 178 -7.10 9.34 13.76
C TRP A 178 -5.63 9.79 13.81
N GLY A 179 -5.32 11.05 13.48
CA GLY A 179 -3.95 11.55 13.30
C GLY A 179 -3.37 11.24 11.93
N ASP A 180 -2.14 11.71 11.67
CA ASP A 180 -1.50 11.62 10.34
C ASP A 180 -1.13 10.19 9.93
N ASP A 181 -0.90 9.31 10.90
CA ASP A 181 -0.47 7.92 10.67
C ASP A 181 -1.65 6.94 10.54
N TYR A 182 -2.83 7.41 10.20
CA TYR A 182 -3.98 6.54 10.04
C TYR A 182 -3.80 5.52 8.90
N ILE A 183 -4.45 4.38 9.06
CA ILE A 183 -4.47 3.25 8.13
C ILE A 183 -5.84 3.16 7.45
#